data_f13e9dc8ed241901cae1cf0ed8fa6ff8
#
_entry.id   f13e9dc8ed241901cae1cf0ed8fa6ff8
#
_cell.length_a   1.000
_cell.length_b   1.000
_cell.length_c   1.000
_cell.angle_alpha   90.00
_cell.angle_beta   90.00
_cell.angle_gamma   90.00
#
_symmetry.space_group_name_H-M   'P 1'
#
loop_
_entity.id
_entity.type
_entity.pdbx_description
1 polymer ?
#
loop_
_entity_poly.entity_id
_entity_poly.type
_entity_poly.pdbx_seq_one_letter_code
_entity_poly.pdbx_strand_id
1 'polypeptide(L)'
;MRKTALITGATSGIGEACARKFAQGGYDVIITGRRAQLLANLKKELEAEGVRVLALAFDVRNRNAATAAINSLPLEWQQIDVLINNAGLALGLEPEYEGSFEDWETMIDTNIKGLLTMTRLVVPRMVKRDSGHVINIGSVAGDAAYAGGNVYCGTKAAVKTITDGLRIDLAHTSVRVTNVKPGLVETH
;
A
#
# COMPACT_ATOMS: atom_id res chain seq x y z
N MET A 1 16.75 16.63 -7.15
CA MET A 1 15.29 16.48 -6.89
C MET A 1 15.14 15.44 -5.79
N ARG A 2 14.25 15.67 -4.79
CA ARG A 2 13.98 14.67 -3.75
C ARG A 2 13.28 13.46 -4.36
N LYS A 3 13.52 12.27 -3.78
CA LYS A 3 12.79 11.05 -4.14
C LYS A 3 11.36 11.13 -3.62
N THR A 4 10.43 10.49 -4.30
CA THR A 4 9.01 10.46 -3.94
C THR A 4 8.61 9.06 -3.51
N ALA A 5 7.94 8.95 -2.36
CA ALA A 5 7.29 7.73 -1.89
C ALA A 5 5.77 7.88 -1.94
N LEU A 6 5.07 6.87 -2.48
CA LEU A 6 3.61 6.76 -2.43
C LEU A 6 3.22 5.70 -1.42
N ILE A 7 2.39 6.07 -0.44
CA ILE A 7 1.94 5.18 0.62
C ILE A 7 0.42 5.03 0.57
N THR A 8 -0.08 3.82 0.40
CA THR A 8 -1.51 3.54 0.49
C THR A 8 -1.93 3.24 1.93
N GLY A 9 -3.15 3.66 2.30
CA GLY A 9 -3.64 3.47 3.66
C GLY A 9 -2.87 4.27 4.71
N ALA A 10 -2.46 5.50 4.38
CA ALA A 10 -1.60 6.33 5.22
C ALA A 10 -2.31 7.04 6.39
N THR A 11 -3.61 6.79 6.60
CA THR A 11 -4.39 7.53 7.60
C THR A 11 -4.30 6.97 9.02
N SER A 12 -3.61 5.88 9.24
CA SER A 12 -3.40 5.27 10.56
C SER A 12 -2.32 4.17 10.52
N GLY A 13 -1.87 3.76 11.69
CA GLY A 13 -1.03 2.57 11.89
C GLY A 13 0.26 2.58 11.09
N ILE A 14 0.59 1.43 10.50
CA ILE A 14 1.83 1.23 9.74
C ILE A 14 1.95 2.22 8.57
N GLY A 15 0.86 2.51 7.86
CA GLY A 15 0.88 3.44 6.74
C GLY A 15 1.22 4.86 7.14
N GLU A 16 0.65 5.35 8.24
CA GLU A 16 0.98 6.66 8.79
C GLU A 16 2.43 6.70 9.28
N ALA A 17 2.87 5.67 10.00
CA ALA A 17 4.26 5.57 10.47
C ALA A 17 5.26 5.55 9.30
N CYS A 18 4.93 4.85 8.20
CA CYS A 18 5.73 4.87 6.97
C CYS A 18 5.79 6.29 6.38
N ALA A 19 4.65 6.98 6.26
CA ALA A 19 4.62 8.34 5.72
C ALA A 19 5.53 9.29 6.52
N ARG A 20 5.44 9.24 7.85
CA ARG A 20 6.31 10.01 8.76
C ARG A 20 7.79 9.66 8.58
N LYS A 21 8.09 8.37 8.51
CA LYS A 21 9.48 7.92 8.40
C LYS A 21 10.13 8.28 7.07
N PHE A 22 9.38 8.20 5.97
CA PHE A 22 9.86 8.63 4.66
C PHE A 22 10.04 10.16 4.59
N ALA A 23 9.13 10.94 5.17
CA ALA A 23 9.28 12.39 5.28
C ALA A 23 10.54 12.78 6.07
N GLN A 24 10.76 12.17 7.25
CA GLN A 24 11.98 12.34 8.04
C GLN A 24 13.25 11.93 7.28
N GLY A 25 13.15 10.94 6.39
CA GLY A 25 14.23 10.54 5.49
C GLY A 25 14.43 11.48 4.30
N GLY A 26 13.71 12.61 4.23
CA GLY A 26 13.85 13.61 3.18
C GLY A 26 13.13 13.28 1.87
N TYR A 27 12.21 12.31 1.87
CA TYR A 27 11.36 12.03 0.71
C TYR A 27 10.18 13.03 0.65
N ASP A 28 9.82 13.43 -0.55
CA ASP A 28 8.48 13.94 -0.80
C ASP A 28 7.50 12.76 -0.76
N VAL A 29 6.29 12.95 -0.23
CA VAL A 29 5.37 11.84 -0.02
C VAL A 29 4.00 12.08 -0.65
N ILE A 30 3.48 11.04 -1.31
CA ILE A 30 2.09 10.95 -1.74
C ILE A 30 1.39 10.04 -0.73
N ILE A 31 0.43 10.56 0.00
CA ILE A 31 -0.34 9.82 1.00
C ILE A 31 -1.75 9.58 0.48
N THR A 32 -2.21 8.33 0.57
CA THR A 32 -3.56 7.99 0.11
C THR A 32 -4.37 7.27 1.18
N GLY A 33 -5.68 7.42 1.11
CA GLY A 33 -6.61 6.78 2.03
C GLY A 33 -8.05 7.24 1.78
N ARG A 34 -8.99 6.66 2.52
CA ARG A 34 -10.42 6.99 2.39
C ARG A 34 -10.84 8.22 3.19
N ARG A 35 -10.13 8.51 4.28
CA ARG A 35 -10.48 9.54 5.26
C ARG A 35 -9.78 10.86 4.92
N ALA A 36 -10.43 11.68 4.09
CA ALA A 36 -9.87 12.93 3.58
C ALA A 36 -9.39 13.89 4.67
N GLN A 37 -10.13 14.02 5.78
CA GLN A 37 -9.76 14.90 6.88
C GLN A 37 -8.46 14.44 7.57
N LEU A 38 -8.28 13.13 7.79
CA LEU A 38 -7.05 12.59 8.39
C LEU A 38 -5.86 12.78 7.45
N LEU A 39 -6.05 12.60 6.15
CA LEU A 39 -5.00 12.90 5.16
C LEU A 39 -4.61 14.37 5.19
N ALA A 40 -5.58 15.29 5.29
CA ALA A 40 -5.31 16.72 5.36
C ALA A 40 -4.53 17.11 6.62
N ASN A 41 -4.84 16.50 7.76
CA ASN A 41 -4.12 16.71 9.00
C ASN A 41 -2.68 16.19 8.90
N LEU A 42 -2.51 14.93 8.47
CA LEU A 42 -1.19 14.32 8.29
C LEU A 42 -0.34 15.12 7.29
N LYS A 43 -0.96 15.60 6.20
CA LYS A 43 -0.26 16.47 5.23
C LYS A 43 0.35 17.69 5.91
N LYS A 44 -0.44 18.43 6.70
CA LYS A 44 0.06 19.63 7.41
C LYS A 44 1.23 19.32 8.34
N GLU A 45 1.14 18.20 9.06
CA GLU A 45 2.19 17.79 9.99
C GLU A 45 3.50 17.45 9.24
N LEU A 46 3.39 16.70 8.14
CA LEU A 46 4.57 16.31 7.36
C LEU A 46 5.19 17.49 6.60
N GLU A 47 4.37 18.42 6.09
CA GLU A 47 4.86 19.65 5.45
C GLU A 47 5.66 20.54 6.42
N ALA A 48 5.32 20.50 7.72
CA ALA A 48 6.09 21.21 8.75
C ALA A 48 7.52 20.62 8.91
N GLU A 49 7.77 19.39 8.49
CA GLU A 49 9.10 18.77 8.44
C GLU A 49 9.91 19.20 7.19
N GLY A 50 9.35 20.06 6.35
CA GLY A 50 10.04 20.68 5.20
C GLY A 50 10.04 19.80 3.93
N VAL A 51 9.19 18.77 3.84
CA VAL A 51 8.97 17.97 2.62
C VAL A 51 7.67 18.38 1.93
N ARG A 52 7.55 18.07 0.64
CA ARG A 52 6.29 18.26 -0.07
C ARG A 52 5.38 17.05 0.15
N VAL A 53 4.08 17.31 0.29
CA VAL A 53 3.09 16.25 0.52
C VAL A 53 1.90 16.42 -0.43
N LEU A 54 1.56 15.37 -1.14
CA LEU A 54 0.33 15.27 -1.92
C LEU A 54 -0.62 14.29 -1.25
N ALA A 55 -1.81 14.76 -0.89
CA ALA A 55 -2.86 13.92 -0.30
C ALA A 55 -3.92 13.58 -1.34
N LEU A 56 -4.20 12.29 -1.52
CA LEU A 56 -5.17 11.78 -2.48
C LEU A 56 -6.22 10.92 -1.75
N ALA A 57 -7.44 11.41 -1.67
CA ALA A 57 -8.55 10.72 -1.01
C ALA A 57 -9.26 9.79 -2.00
N PHE A 58 -9.03 8.49 -1.88
CA PHE A 58 -9.75 7.45 -2.61
C PHE A 58 -9.68 6.11 -1.89
N ASP A 59 -10.56 5.18 -2.28
CA ASP A 59 -10.55 3.80 -1.84
C ASP A 59 -9.81 2.94 -2.87
N VAL A 60 -8.78 2.20 -2.45
CA VAL A 60 -8.00 1.32 -3.35
C VAL A 60 -8.85 0.21 -3.99
N ARG A 61 -10.00 -0.12 -3.40
CA ARG A 61 -10.99 -1.06 -3.96
C ARG A 61 -11.68 -0.49 -5.21
N ASN A 62 -11.80 0.84 -5.29
CA ASN A 62 -12.37 1.50 -6.46
C ASN A 62 -11.26 1.75 -7.50
N ARG A 63 -11.13 0.80 -8.44
CA ARG A 63 -10.12 0.87 -9.50
C ARG A 63 -10.23 2.14 -10.34
N ASN A 64 -11.44 2.62 -10.64
CA ASN A 64 -11.64 3.81 -11.45
C ASN A 64 -11.15 5.06 -10.71
N ALA A 65 -11.46 5.19 -9.42
CA ALA A 65 -11.00 6.31 -8.59
C ALA A 65 -9.47 6.27 -8.44
N ALA A 66 -8.87 5.10 -8.18
CA ALA A 66 -7.42 4.95 -8.11
C ALA A 66 -6.74 5.32 -9.44
N THR A 67 -7.29 4.85 -10.56
CA THR A 67 -6.78 5.15 -11.91
C THR A 67 -6.85 6.64 -12.20
N ALA A 68 -7.97 7.29 -11.93
CA ALA A 68 -8.13 8.73 -12.11
C ALA A 68 -7.12 9.51 -11.26
N ALA A 69 -6.97 9.16 -9.98
CA ALA A 69 -6.04 9.82 -9.07
C ALA A 69 -4.57 9.72 -9.54
N ILE A 70 -4.12 8.53 -9.94
CA ILE A 70 -2.73 8.34 -10.39
C ILE A 70 -2.46 8.93 -11.77
N ASN A 71 -3.43 8.89 -12.68
CA ASN A 71 -3.27 9.47 -14.02
C ASN A 71 -3.33 11.00 -14.02
N SER A 72 -3.99 11.61 -13.03
CA SER A 72 -4.08 13.07 -12.88
C SER A 72 -2.95 13.67 -12.03
N LEU A 73 -1.94 12.89 -11.66
CA LEU A 73 -0.80 13.43 -10.91
C LEU A 73 -0.12 14.56 -11.66
N PRO A 74 0.11 15.72 -11.01
CA PRO A 74 0.96 16.78 -11.55
C PRO A 74 2.33 16.24 -11.99
N LEU A 75 2.93 16.86 -12.99
CA LEU A 75 4.17 16.37 -13.61
C LEU A 75 5.28 16.11 -12.60
N GLU A 76 5.43 16.99 -11.62
CA GLU A 76 6.43 16.90 -10.55
C GLU A 76 6.20 15.75 -9.56
N TRP A 77 5.02 15.10 -9.60
CA TRP A 77 4.65 13.94 -8.77
C TRP A 77 4.61 12.64 -9.55
N GLN A 78 4.81 12.67 -10.86
CA GLN A 78 4.70 11.46 -11.68
C GLN A 78 5.87 10.48 -11.52
N GLN A 79 7.02 10.93 -11.02
CA GLN A 79 8.15 10.08 -10.71
C GLN A 79 8.00 9.55 -9.27
N ILE A 80 7.45 8.36 -9.12
CA ILE A 80 7.32 7.66 -7.84
C ILE A 80 8.49 6.68 -7.71
N ASP A 81 9.39 6.93 -6.74
CA ASP A 81 10.58 6.11 -6.52
C ASP A 81 10.30 4.91 -5.60
N VAL A 82 9.34 5.06 -4.68
CA VAL A 82 8.93 3.98 -3.77
C VAL A 82 7.40 3.89 -3.77
N LEU A 83 6.87 2.69 -3.98
CA LEU A 83 5.46 2.36 -3.78
C LEU A 83 5.33 1.49 -2.54
N ILE A 84 4.57 1.94 -1.53
CA ILE A 84 4.24 1.15 -0.35
C ILE A 84 2.78 0.75 -0.43
N ASN A 85 2.52 -0.49 -0.80
CA ASN A 85 1.21 -1.11 -0.75
C ASN A 85 0.93 -1.54 0.69
N ASN A 86 0.43 -0.60 1.49
CA ASN A 86 0.11 -0.83 2.89
C ASN A 86 -1.40 -0.96 3.14
N ALA A 87 -2.25 -0.37 2.30
CA ALA A 87 -3.70 -0.50 2.49
C ALA A 87 -4.10 -1.97 2.63
N GLY A 88 -4.68 -2.31 3.77
CA GLY A 88 -5.09 -3.67 4.11
C GLY A 88 -5.84 -3.68 5.43
N LEU A 89 -6.61 -4.73 5.65
CA LEU A 89 -7.39 -4.93 6.87
C LEU A 89 -7.64 -6.42 7.12
N ALA A 90 -7.98 -6.73 8.37
CA ALA A 90 -8.52 -8.01 8.80
C ALA A 90 -9.91 -7.78 9.38
N LEU A 91 -10.87 -8.60 9.02
CA LEU A 91 -12.25 -8.55 9.50
C LEU A 91 -12.71 -9.95 9.90
N GLY A 92 -13.58 -9.99 10.89
CA GLY A 92 -14.15 -11.24 11.41
C GLY A 92 -13.14 -12.08 12.19
N LEU A 93 -13.66 -12.87 13.12
CA LEU A 93 -12.92 -13.87 13.88
C LEU A 93 -13.71 -15.18 13.96
N GLU A 94 -14.81 -15.26 13.21
CA GLU A 94 -15.69 -16.43 13.16
C GLU A 94 -14.99 -17.57 12.39
N PRO A 95 -15.32 -18.83 12.69
CA PRO A 95 -14.92 -19.94 11.83
C PRO A 95 -15.39 -19.71 10.39
N GLU A 96 -14.64 -20.23 9.41
CA GLU A 96 -14.91 -19.99 7.98
C GLU A 96 -16.36 -20.33 7.59
N TYR A 97 -16.93 -21.41 8.15
CA TYR A 97 -18.30 -21.84 7.85
C TYR A 97 -19.41 -20.95 8.46
N GLU A 98 -19.03 -19.92 9.25
CA GLU A 98 -19.93 -18.90 9.84
C GLU A 98 -19.54 -17.47 9.41
N GLY A 99 -18.49 -17.33 8.61
CA GLY A 99 -17.95 -16.03 8.25
C GLY A 99 -18.84 -15.21 7.33
N SER A 100 -18.68 -13.88 7.40
CA SER A 100 -19.41 -12.91 6.57
C SER A 100 -18.84 -12.83 5.16
N PHE A 101 -19.67 -13.05 4.14
CA PHE A 101 -19.28 -12.84 2.74
C PHE A 101 -18.82 -11.41 2.47
N GLU A 102 -19.47 -10.41 3.09
CA GLU A 102 -19.12 -8.99 2.93
C GLU A 102 -17.72 -8.70 3.49
N ASP A 103 -17.37 -9.27 4.64
CA ASP A 103 -16.03 -9.16 5.22
C ASP A 103 -14.99 -9.82 4.33
N TRP A 104 -15.29 -10.99 3.77
CA TRP A 104 -14.38 -11.67 2.85
C TRP A 104 -14.14 -10.86 1.58
N GLU A 105 -15.20 -10.36 0.94
CA GLU A 105 -15.10 -9.51 -0.23
C GLU A 105 -14.30 -8.25 0.08
N THR A 106 -14.55 -7.61 1.22
CA THR A 106 -13.82 -6.42 1.66
C THR A 106 -12.33 -6.71 1.85
N MET A 107 -11.96 -7.83 2.47
CA MET A 107 -10.56 -8.24 2.64
C MET A 107 -9.89 -8.54 1.30
N ILE A 108 -10.54 -9.30 0.43
CA ILE A 108 -10.01 -9.65 -0.90
C ILE A 108 -9.83 -8.41 -1.76
N ASP A 109 -10.84 -7.56 -1.81
CA ASP A 109 -10.82 -6.33 -2.61
C ASP A 109 -9.75 -5.35 -2.13
N THR A 110 -9.55 -5.24 -0.83
CA THR A 110 -8.53 -4.33 -0.27
C THR A 110 -7.14 -4.94 -0.36
N ASN A 111 -6.94 -6.12 0.22
CA ASN A 111 -5.62 -6.70 0.44
C ASN A 111 -5.00 -7.25 -0.85
N ILE A 112 -5.81 -7.69 -1.80
CA ILE A 112 -5.36 -8.29 -3.06
C ILE A 112 -5.61 -7.34 -4.24
N LYS A 113 -6.87 -7.05 -4.55
CA LYS A 113 -7.22 -6.25 -5.75
C LYS A 113 -6.69 -4.82 -5.66
N GLY A 114 -6.79 -4.19 -4.49
CA GLY A 114 -6.25 -2.84 -4.24
C GLY A 114 -4.74 -2.79 -4.44
N LEU A 115 -4.00 -3.76 -3.89
CA LEU A 115 -2.56 -3.89 -4.09
C LEU A 115 -2.20 -4.07 -5.57
N LEU A 116 -2.88 -4.97 -6.29
CA LEU A 116 -2.66 -5.21 -7.71
C LEU A 116 -2.96 -3.97 -8.54
N THR A 117 -4.04 -3.25 -8.22
CA THR A 117 -4.42 -2.00 -8.90
C THR A 117 -3.31 -0.95 -8.78
N MET A 118 -2.83 -0.68 -7.57
CA MET A 118 -1.77 0.31 -7.36
C MET A 118 -0.45 -0.13 -8.01
N THR A 119 -0.10 -1.38 -7.91
CA THR A 119 1.09 -1.95 -8.58
C THR A 119 1.00 -1.74 -10.09
N ARG A 120 -0.13 -2.07 -10.71
CA ARG A 120 -0.33 -1.90 -12.17
C ARG A 120 -0.29 -0.45 -12.63
N LEU A 121 -0.70 0.50 -11.79
CA LEU A 121 -0.70 1.92 -12.11
C LEU A 121 0.69 2.56 -11.96
N VAL A 122 1.51 2.09 -11.03
CA VAL A 122 2.79 2.74 -10.68
C VAL A 122 4.00 2.04 -11.32
N VAL A 123 4.06 0.72 -11.26
CA VAL A 123 5.26 -0.05 -11.67
C VAL A 123 5.68 0.14 -13.14
N PRO A 124 4.78 0.28 -14.13
CA PRO A 124 5.21 0.51 -15.52
C PRO A 124 6.12 1.73 -15.69
N ARG A 125 5.89 2.80 -14.89
CA ARG A 125 6.75 3.99 -14.93
C ARG A 125 8.11 3.72 -14.29
N MET A 126 8.18 2.86 -13.26
CA MET A 126 9.43 2.39 -12.67
C MET A 126 10.24 1.56 -13.67
N VAL A 127 9.59 0.62 -14.36
CA VAL A 127 10.22 -0.21 -15.39
C VAL A 127 10.79 0.65 -16.52
N LYS A 128 10.01 1.62 -17.02
CA LYS A 128 10.45 2.50 -18.11
C LYS A 128 11.73 3.28 -17.79
N ARG A 129 11.94 3.67 -16.54
CA ARG A 129 13.15 4.40 -16.10
C ARG A 129 14.19 3.51 -15.44
N ASP A 130 13.96 2.18 -15.42
CA ASP A 130 14.81 1.17 -14.79
C ASP A 130 15.18 1.51 -13.34
N SER A 131 14.25 2.05 -12.57
CA SER A 131 14.50 2.46 -11.18
C SER A 131 13.21 2.52 -10.39
N GLY A 132 13.22 1.95 -9.18
CA GLY A 132 12.09 2.00 -8.26
C GLY A 132 12.18 0.93 -7.18
N HIS A 133 11.30 1.03 -6.20
CA HIS A 133 11.15 0.05 -5.14
C HIS A 133 9.68 -0.14 -4.79
N VAL A 134 9.18 -1.35 -4.95
CA VAL A 134 7.85 -1.76 -4.49
C VAL A 134 7.99 -2.45 -3.14
N ILE A 135 7.27 -1.97 -2.15
CA ILE A 135 7.21 -2.56 -0.80
C ILE A 135 5.77 -2.95 -0.52
N ASN A 136 5.52 -4.25 -0.43
CA ASN A 136 4.22 -4.79 -0.07
C ASN A 136 4.20 -5.12 1.43
N ILE A 137 3.18 -4.65 2.13
CA ILE A 137 2.97 -5.00 3.54
C ILE A 137 2.17 -6.29 3.60
N GLY A 138 2.91 -7.38 3.73
CA GLY A 138 2.39 -8.71 3.98
C GLY A 138 1.99 -8.91 5.43
N SER A 139 2.22 -10.12 5.95
CA SER A 139 2.05 -10.49 7.36
C SER A 139 2.71 -11.85 7.58
N VAL A 140 3.13 -12.15 8.81
CA VAL A 140 3.45 -13.53 9.22
C VAL A 140 2.24 -14.46 9.08
N ALA A 141 1.02 -13.92 9.13
CA ALA A 141 -0.22 -14.64 8.85
C ALA A 141 -0.30 -15.19 7.42
N GLY A 142 0.52 -14.72 6.49
CA GLY A 142 0.64 -15.28 5.14
C GLY A 142 1.48 -16.56 5.07
N ASP A 143 2.16 -16.94 6.14
CA ASP A 143 2.98 -18.15 6.19
C ASP A 143 2.25 -19.31 6.90
N ALA A 144 1.29 -19.02 7.79
CA ALA A 144 0.50 -20.01 8.51
C ALA A 144 -0.87 -19.45 8.90
N ALA A 145 -1.91 -20.27 8.75
CA ALA A 145 -3.25 -19.91 9.17
C ALA A 145 -3.43 -20.07 10.68
N TYR A 146 -4.36 -19.31 11.24
CA TYR A 146 -4.82 -19.43 12.62
C TYR A 146 -6.36 -19.47 12.67
N ALA A 147 -6.91 -19.99 13.77
CA ALA A 147 -8.35 -20.10 13.93
C ALA A 147 -9.06 -18.75 13.83
N GLY A 148 -10.11 -18.66 13.02
CA GLY A 148 -10.87 -17.44 12.77
C GLY A 148 -10.20 -16.42 11.82
N GLY A 149 -9.00 -16.71 11.32
CA GLY A 149 -8.25 -15.80 10.46
C GLY A 149 -8.01 -16.29 9.04
N ASN A 150 -8.62 -17.40 8.63
CA ASN A 150 -8.30 -18.13 7.39
C ASN A 150 -8.38 -17.25 6.12
N VAL A 151 -9.44 -16.46 5.92
CA VAL A 151 -9.55 -15.60 4.73
C VAL A 151 -8.50 -14.48 4.78
N TYR A 152 -8.30 -13.84 5.93
CA TYR A 152 -7.21 -12.87 6.09
C TYR A 152 -5.85 -13.52 5.79
N CYS A 153 -5.56 -14.67 6.39
CA CYS A 153 -4.33 -15.42 6.14
C CYS A 153 -4.18 -15.77 4.65
N GLY A 154 -5.26 -16.20 4.00
CA GLY A 154 -5.32 -16.45 2.57
C GLY A 154 -4.97 -15.22 1.73
N THR A 155 -5.50 -14.03 2.09
CA THR A 155 -5.13 -12.78 1.40
C THR A 155 -3.66 -12.44 1.58
N LYS A 156 -3.08 -12.66 2.76
CA LYS A 156 -1.67 -12.39 3.04
C LYS A 156 -0.73 -13.43 2.41
N ALA A 157 -1.16 -14.69 2.29
CA ALA A 157 -0.47 -15.70 1.48
C ALA A 157 -0.48 -15.33 -0.01
N ALA A 158 -1.60 -14.82 -0.52
CA ALA A 158 -1.69 -14.29 -1.87
C ALA A 158 -0.72 -13.11 -2.08
N VAL A 159 -0.65 -12.16 -1.15
CA VAL A 159 0.30 -11.03 -1.21
C VAL A 159 1.74 -11.53 -1.29
N LYS A 160 2.11 -12.55 -0.51
CA LYS A 160 3.44 -13.17 -0.58
C LYS A 160 3.73 -13.70 -1.97
N THR A 161 2.85 -14.55 -2.52
CA THR A 161 3.04 -15.16 -3.84
C THR A 161 3.03 -14.12 -4.97
N ILE A 162 2.14 -13.12 -4.90
CA ILE A 162 2.10 -12.00 -5.85
C ILE A 162 3.40 -11.21 -5.81
N THR A 163 3.96 -10.98 -4.62
CA THR A 163 5.25 -10.28 -4.46
C THR A 163 6.40 -11.08 -5.08
N ASP A 164 6.43 -12.38 -4.87
CA ASP A 164 7.44 -13.26 -5.45
C ASP A 164 7.31 -13.31 -6.99
N GLY A 165 6.09 -13.39 -7.52
CA GLY A 165 5.81 -13.31 -8.95
C GLY A 165 6.26 -11.98 -9.56
N LEU A 166 5.95 -10.86 -8.93
CA LEU A 166 6.39 -9.54 -9.39
C LEU A 166 7.93 -9.43 -9.40
N ARG A 167 8.60 -10.02 -8.43
CA ARG A 167 10.07 -10.06 -8.38
C ARG A 167 10.65 -10.85 -9.56
N ILE A 168 10.01 -11.96 -9.94
CA ILE A 168 10.38 -12.75 -11.13
C ILE A 168 10.17 -11.92 -12.41
N ASP A 169 9.00 -11.28 -12.54
CA ASP A 169 8.67 -10.45 -13.71
C ASP A 169 9.64 -9.29 -13.89
N LEU A 170 10.17 -8.74 -12.81
CA LEU A 170 11.07 -7.59 -12.79
C LEU A 170 12.55 -7.96 -12.72
N ALA A 171 12.91 -9.24 -12.78
CA ALA A 171 14.29 -9.72 -12.61
C ALA A 171 15.28 -9.15 -13.66
N HIS A 172 14.77 -8.71 -14.83
CA HIS A 172 15.54 -8.08 -15.89
C HIS A 172 15.70 -6.56 -15.72
N THR A 173 15.21 -5.98 -14.63
CA THR A 173 15.24 -4.55 -14.33
C THR A 173 15.98 -4.26 -13.03
N SER A 174 16.27 -2.98 -12.77
CA SER A 174 16.80 -2.51 -11.49
C SER A 174 15.70 -2.19 -10.46
N VAL A 175 14.44 -2.49 -10.75
CA VAL A 175 13.32 -2.27 -9.83
C VAL A 175 13.32 -3.35 -8.75
N ARG A 176 13.35 -2.92 -7.49
CA ARG A 176 13.35 -3.83 -6.33
C ARG A 176 11.94 -4.11 -5.85
N VAL A 177 11.73 -5.31 -5.31
CA VAL A 177 10.46 -5.73 -4.73
C VAL A 177 10.71 -6.36 -3.36
N THR A 178 10.04 -5.85 -2.34
CA THR A 178 10.18 -6.32 -0.95
C THR A 178 8.81 -6.68 -0.38
N ASN A 179 8.73 -7.81 0.29
CA ASN A 179 7.59 -8.18 1.14
C ASN A 179 8.01 -7.98 2.61
N VAL A 180 7.38 -7.03 3.29
CA VAL A 180 7.53 -6.85 4.75
C VAL A 180 6.43 -7.65 5.43
N LYS A 181 6.79 -8.53 6.36
CA LYS A 181 5.85 -9.41 7.08
C LYS A 181 5.81 -9.04 8.57
N PRO A 182 5.02 -8.04 8.96
CA PRO A 182 4.84 -7.72 10.37
C PRO A 182 4.19 -8.88 11.13
N GLY A 183 4.55 -9.02 12.40
CA GLY A 183 3.78 -9.77 13.38
C GLY A 183 2.63 -8.91 13.95
N LEU A 184 2.30 -9.12 15.22
CA LEU A 184 1.36 -8.24 15.93
C LEU A 184 2.02 -6.87 16.13
N VAL A 185 1.34 -5.83 15.67
CA VAL A 185 1.78 -4.43 15.80
C VAL A 185 0.65 -3.66 16.47
N GLU A 186 0.97 -3.00 17.59
CA GLU A 186 0.03 -2.04 18.19
C GLU A 186 -0.07 -0.82 17.27
N THR A 187 -1.28 -0.56 16.82
CA THR A 187 -1.61 0.61 15.97
C THR A 187 -2.73 1.39 16.63
N HIS A 188 -2.54 2.67 16.81
CA HIS A 188 -3.53 3.60 17.37
C HIS A 188 -4.41 4.19 16.28
#